data_4ecc6458ef2e844a2022ef45cd9c2031
#
_entry.id   4ecc6458ef2e844a2022ef45cd9c2031
#
_cell.length_a   1.000
_cell.length_b   1.000
_cell.length_c   1.000
_cell.angle_alpha   90.00
_cell.angle_beta   90.00
_cell.angle_gamma   90.00
#
_symmetry.space_group_name_H-M   'P 1'
#
loop_
_entity.id
_entity.type
_entity.pdbx_description
1 polymer ?
#
loop_
_entity_poly.entity_id
_entity_poly.type
_entity_poly.pdbx_seq_one_letter_code
_entity_poly.pdbx_strand_id
1 'polypeptide(L)'
;MIQEILGIRRSAYIQVQDGRQVTYGGSQLFFKPLQDKCSQRKYRGGCGMVALGDLLLYLMEKEIRPYQLDGITYHTVFEEKEAYRTYFNKLCRKLKWFPTQNGMSGILMAIRFNAFMWKRRMPYRARWGLFESVRERRIEQMLQKDLPVILCIPRVLLPWQKEDRLPLYMESSGQMKQVDATRAHYVTITGLVSHQGKNYYRISSWGRMYYISVKEYRDFVRTHLFGTVLGNILYITSKK
;
A
#
# COMPACT_ATOMS: atom_id res chain seq x y z
N MET A 1 -14.67 -21.19 4.43
CA MET A 1 -13.23 -21.28 4.13
C MET A 1 -12.90 -20.18 3.14
N ILE A 2 -11.78 -19.48 3.33
CA ILE A 2 -11.28 -18.49 2.35
C ILE A 2 -10.65 -19.24 1.19
N GLN A 3 -11.03 -18.86 -0.03
CA GLN A 3 -10.43 -19.35 -1.27
C GLN A 3 -9.64 -18.23 -1.92
N GLU A 4 -8.34 -18.45 -2.15
CA GLU A 4 -7.52 -17.53 -2.92
C GLU A 4 -7.88 -17.62 -4.41
N ILE A 5 -8.19 -16.48 -5.02
CA ILE A 5 -8.44 -16.35 -6.46
C ILE A 5 -7.15 -15.96 -7.16
N LEU A 6 -6.51 -14.92 -6.67
CA LEU A 6 -5.24 -14.39 -7.18
C LEU A 6 -4.42 -13.84 -6.02
N GLY A 7 -3.11 -13.97 -6.07
CA GLY A 7 -2.22 -13.41 -5.07
C GLY A 7 -0.80 -13.25 -5.56
N ILE A 8 -0.02 -12.45 -4.86
CA ILE A 8 1.42 -12.41 -5.07
C ILE A 8 2.01 -13.74 -4.62
N ARG A 9 3.00 -14.24 -5.37
CA ARG A 9 3.57 -15.59 -5.18
C ARG A 9 4.30 -15.75 -3.86
N ARG A 10 4.88 -14.68 -3.34
CA ARG A 10 5.52 -14.71 -2.04
C ARG A 10 4.45 -14.64 -0.95
N SER A 11 4.33 -15.69 -0.18
CA SER A 11 3.43 -15.79 0.98
C SER A 11 3.73 -14.71 2.03
N ALA A 12 5.01 -14.31 2.12
CA ALA A 12 5.47 -13.19 2.92
C ALA A 12 5.68 -11.98 2.01
N TYR A 13 4.88 -10.92 2.18
CA TYR A 13 5.05 -9.65 1.49
C TYR A 13 6.35 -8.97 1.97
N ILE A 14 6.28 -7.89 2.72
CA ILE A 14 7.43 -7.31 3.44
C ILE A 14 7.33 -7.76 4.90
N GLN A 15 8.43 -8.20 5.48
CA GLN A 15 8.47 -8.62 6.88
C GLN A 15 9.35 -7.68 7.67
N VAL A 16 8.87 -7.25 8.83
CA VAL A 16 9.66 -6.46 9.78
C VAL A 16 9.47 -7.05 11.16
N GLN A 17 10.58 -7.41 11.80
CA GLN A 17 10.54 -7.86 13.20
C GLN A 17 10.31 -6.67 14.12
N ASP A 18 9.18 -6.67 14.84
CA ASP A 18 8.84 -5.68 15.87
C ASP A 18 8.66 -6.40 17.22
N GLY A 19 9.73 -6.50 17.97
CA GLY A 19 9.79 -7.32 19.16
C GLY A 19 9.57 -8.80 18.86
N ARG A 20 8.52 -9.40 19.42
CA ARG A 20 8.17 -10.82 19.18
C ARG A 20 7.26 -11.04 17.96
N GLN A 21 6.81 -9.98 17.31
CA GLN A 21 5.87 -10.08 16.19
C GLN A 21 6.57 -9.80 14.88
N VAL A 22 6.23 -10.60 13.85
CA VAL A 22 6.62 -10.34 12.45
C VAL A 22 5.43 -9.67 11.77
N THR A 23 5.67 -8.52 11.14
CA THR A 23 4.64 -7.77 10.46
C THR A 23 4.38 -8.30 9.05
N TYR A 24 3.23 -7.91 8.50
CA TYR A 24 2.88 -8.11 7.10
C TYR A 24 2.89 -6.74 6.40
N GLY A 25 4.03 -6.38 5.85
CA GLY A 25 4.31 -5.05 5.31
C GLY A 25 4.92 -4.10 6.34
N GLY A 26 5.40 -2.97 5.85
CA GLY A 26 5.87 -1.88 6.68
C GLY A 26 4.73 -1.16 7.40
N SER A 27 5.09 -0.27 8.32
CA SER A 27 4.11 0.49 9.10
C SER A 27 4.56 1.91 9.37
N GLN A 28 3.67 2.88 9.12
CA GLN A 28 3.88 4.24 9.60
C GLN A 28 3.83 4.35 11.13
N LEU A 29 3.25 3.36 11.81
CA LEU A 29 3.21 3.30 13.28
C LEU A 29 4.59 3.10 13.91
N PHE A 30 5.57 2.63 13.14
CA PHE A 30 6.97 2.52 13.60
C PHE A 30 7.60 3.86 13.97
N PHE A 31 7.00 4.99 13.54
CA PHE A 31 7.49 6.32 13.90
C PHE A 31 7.02 6.84 15.26
N LYS A 32 6.41 5.99 16.08
CA LYS A 32 6.24 6.24 17.53
C LYS A 32 7.52 5.82 18.31
N PRO A 33 7.89 6.51 19.40
CA PRO A 33 7.30 7.74 19.95
C PRO A 33 7.53 8.96 19.07
N LEU A 34 6.62 9.96 19.16
CA LEU A 34 6.61 11.17 18.32
C LEU A 34 7.56 12.22 18.89
N GLN A 35 8.86 12.01 18.71
CA GLN A 35 9.91 12.86 19.28
C GLN A 35 9.98 14.26 18.66
N ASP A 36 9.61 14.38 17.38
CA ASP A 36 9.71 15.62 16.61
C ASP A 36 8.55 15.76 15.60
N LYS A 37 8.40 16.97 15.04
CA LYS A 37 7.37 17.28 14.03
C LYS A 37 7.51 16.41 12.76
N CYS A 38 8.70 15.98 12.39
CA CYS A 38 8.93 15.14 11.22
C CYS A 38 8.38 13.72 11.47
N SER A 39 8.69 13.13 12.61
CA SER A 39 8.16 11.83 13.06
C SER A 39 6.64 11.86 13.16
N GLN A 40 6.06 12.94 13.72
CA GLN A 40 4.60 13.13 13.75
C GLN A 40 3.96 13.12 12.36
N ARG A 41 4.57 13.83 11.38
CA ARG A 41 4.08 13.87 10.01
C ARG A 41 4.18 12.50 9.33
N LYS A 42 5.29 11.77 9.52
CA LYS A 42 5.46 10.40 9.01
C LYS A 42 4.41 9.46 9.60
N TYR A 43 4.18 9.56 10.90
CA TYR A 43 3.16 8.78 11.60
C TYR A 43 1.75 9.07 11.06
N ARG A 44 1.39 10.33 10.80
CA ARG A 44 0.05 10.72 10.34
C ARG A 44 -0.16 10.55 8.84
N GLY A 45 0.83 10.88 8.02
CA GLY A 45 0.70 10.93 6.56
C GLY A 45 1.65 10.01 5.79
N GLY A 46 2.31 9.06 6.46
CA GLY A 46 3.33 8.19 5.87
C GLY A 46 2.80 6.98 5.09
N CYS A 47 1.50 6.69 5.15
CA CYS A 47 0.93 5.47 4.57
C CYS A 47 1.26 5.29 3.09
N GLY A 48 1.15 6.34 2.28
CA GLY A 48 1.49 6.28 0.86
C GLY A 48 2.96 5.99 0.60
N MET A 49 3.86 6.54 1.42
CA MET A 49 5.30 6.27 1.30
C MET A 49 5.67 4.87 1.80
N VAL A 50 4.99 4.36 2.82
CA VAL A 50 5.15 2.97 3.26
C VAL A 50 4.74 2.04 2.12
N ALA A 51 3.54 2.21 1.57
CA ALA A 51 3.07 1.40 0.45
C ALA A 51 4.00 1.47 -0.77
N LEU A 52 4.53 2.66 -1.10
CA LEU A 52 5.47 2.84 -2.19
C LEU A 52 6.83 2.19 -1.90
N GLY A 53 7.32 2.31 -0.68
CA GLY A 53 8.57 1.70 -0.24
C GLY A 53 8.51 0.18 -0.30
N ASP A 54 7.45 -0.40 0.22
CA ASP A 54 7.21 -1.83 0.18
C ASP A 54 7.10 -2.36 -1.26
N LEU A 55 6.38 -1.63 -2.12
CA LEU A 55 6.30 -1.96 -3.55
C LEU A 55 7.68 -1.95 -4.21
N LEU A 56 8.52 -0.94 -3.91
CA LEU A 56 9.88 -0.86 -4.45
C LEU A 56 10.75 -2.02 -4.01
N LEU A 57 10.73 -2.39 -2.73
CA LEU A 57 11.45 -3.57 -2.22
C LEU A 57 11.01 -4.84 -2.93
N TYR A 58 9.69 -5.04 -3.04
CA TYR A 58 9.12 -6.20 -3.68
C TYR A 58 9.56 -6.32 -5.16
N LEU A 59 9.50 -5.21 -5.91
CA LEU A 59 9.92 -5.17 -7.31
C LEU A 59 11.41 -5.49 -7.49
N MET A 60 12.27 -4.92 -6.65
CA MET A 60 13.71 -5.14 -6.76
C MET A 60 14.08 -6.59 -6.44
N GLU A 61 13.49 -7.15 -5.42
CA GLU A 61 13.74 -8.54 -5.05
C GLU A 61 13.18 -9.52 -6.09
N LYS A 62 12.05 -9.19 -6.70
CA LYS A 62 11.50 -9.96 -7.83
C LYS A 62 12.45 -10.02 -9.03
N GLU A 63 13.14 -8.93 -9.33
CA GLU A 63 14.11 -8.85 -10.43
C GLU A 63 15.48 -9.43 -10.06
N ILE A 64 15.61 -10.01 -8.85
CA ILE A 64 16.89 -10.56 -8.33
C ILE A 64 18.00 -9.50 -8.38
N ARG A 65 17.64 -8.24 -8.15
CA ARG A 65 18.58 -7.11 -8.13
C ARG A 65 18.73 -6.58 -6.73
N PRO A 66 19.94 -6.36 -6.25
CA PRO A 66 20.13 -5.75 -4.94
C PRO A 66 19.55 -4.34 -4.93
N TYR A 67 18.64 -4.09 -3.98
CA TYR A 67 18.07 -2.76 -3.79
C TYR A 67 18.96 -1.93 -2.88
N GLN A 68 19.80 -1.10 -3.48
CA GLN A 68 20.77 -0.28 -2.76
C GLN A 68 20.30 1.18 -2.64
N LEU A 69 20.36 1.69 -1.41
CA LEU A 69 20.24 3.12 -1.11
C LEU A 69 21.45 3.56 -0.27
N ASP A 70 22.22 4.53 -0.79
CA ASP A 70 23.41 5.06 -0.12
C ASP A 70 24.39 3.93 0.32
N GLY A 71 24.68 2.99 -0.59
CA GLY A 71 25.62 1.89 -0.36
C GLY A 71 25.08 0.74 0.51
N ILE A 72 23.86 0.85 1.06
CA ILE A 72 23.24 -0.22 1.86
C ILE A 72 22.28 -1.01 1.01
N THR A 73 22.42 -2.34 1.01
CA THR A 73 21.49 -3.27 0.38
C THR A 73 20.30 -3.53 1.30
N TYR A 74 19.09 -3.48 0.74
CA TYR A 74 17.84 -3.75 1.44
C TYR A 74 17.11 -4.93 0.79
N HIS A 75 16.45 -5.71 1.62
CA HIS A 75 15.64 -6.88 1.28
C HIS A 75 14.21 -6.71 1.75
N THR A 76 13.35 -7.68 1.44
CA THR A 76 11.96 -7.69 1.91
C THR A 76 11.81 -8.12 3.37
N VAL A 77 12.88 -8.58 4.01
CA VAL A 77 12.93 -8.98 5.41
C VAL A 77 13.83 -8.03 6.19
N PHE A 78 13.31 -7.49 7.27
CA PHE A 78 14.04 -6.63 8.22
C PHE A 78 14.04 -7.30 9.59
N GLU A 79 15.22 -7.49 10.15
CA GLU A 79 15.42 -8.13 11.46
C GLU A 79 14.90 -7.26 12.62
N GLU A 80 14.73 -5.96 12.38
CA GLU A 80 14.21 -5.01 13.35
C GLU A 80 13.54 -3.80 12.69
N LYS A 81 12.61 -3.18 13.41
CA LYS A 81 11.87 -2.00 12.91
C LYS A 81 12.76 -0.78 12.67
N GLU A 82 13.87 -0.65 13.38
CA GLU A 82 14.79 0.50 13.21
C GLU A 82 15.50 0.42 11.85
N ALA A 83 15.83 -0.77 11.36
CA ALA A 83 16.37 -0.98 10.02
C ALA A 83 15.36 -0.54 8.96
N TYR A 84 14.07 -0.88 9.13
CA TYR A 84 13.00 -0.41 8.25
C TYR A 84 12.80 1.12 8.32
N ARG A 85 12.84 1.72 9.52
CA ARG A 85 12.77 3.19 9.69
C ARG A 85 13.92 3.89 8.97
N THR A 86 15.13 3.35 9.07
CA THR A 86 16.32 3.85 8.39
C THR A 86 16.14 3.78 6.87
N TYR A 87 15.69 2.64 6.34
CA TYR A 87 15.32 2.46 4.95
C TYR A 87 14.30 3.52 4.49
N PHE A 88 13.18 3.63 5.20
CA PHE A 88 12.10 4.57 4.90
C PHE A 88 12.61 6.02 4.85
N ASN A 89 13.43 6.44 5.83
CA ASN A 89 13.99 7.78 5.89
C ASN A 89 14.89 8.08 4.69
N LYS A 90 15.74 7.13 4.29
CA LYS A 90 16.58 7.24 3.09
C LYS A 90 15.74 7.31 1.82
N LEU A 91 14.71 6.48 1.71
CA LEU A 91 13.80 6.48 0.58
C LEU A 91 13.08 7.83 0.44
N CYS A 92 12.56 8.40 1.54
CA CYS A 92 11.93 9.72 1.54
C CYS A 92 12.87 10.79 0.96
N ARG A 93 14.15 10.80 1.36
CA ARG A 93 15.16 11.72 0.82
C ARG A 93 15.39 11.50 -0.68
N LYS A 94 15.55 10.25 -1.12
CA LYS A 94 15.78 9.91 -2.54
C LYS A 94 14.60 10.28 -3.44
N LEU A 95 13.39 10.09 -2.95
CA LEU A 95 12.16 10.48 -3.65
C LEU A 95 11.83 11.98 -3.48
N LYS A 96 12.65 12.73 -2.73
CA LYS A 96 12.40 14.14 -2.40
C LYS A 96 10.99 14.35 -1.82
N TRP A 97 10.53 13.40 -1.00
CA TRP A 97 9.24 13.51 -0.34
C TRP A 97 9.41 14.09 1.05
N PHE A 98 8.64 15.13 1.32
CA PHE A 98 8.55 15.75 2.64
C PHE A 98 7.21 15.36 3.27
N PRO A 99 7.23 14.74 4.46
CA PRO A 99 6.00 14.34 5.13
C PRO A 99 5.09 15.54 5.37
N THR A 100 3.83 15.41 4.93
CA THR A 100 2.77 16.36 5.24
C THR A 100 1.68 15.65 6.05
N GLN A 101 0.86 16.41 6.78
CA GLN A 101 -0.27 15.83 7.51
C GLN A 101 -1.33 15.22 6.58
N ASN A 102 -1.38 15.70 5.34
CA ASN A 102 -2.35 15.28 4.33
C ASN A 102 -1.84 14.11 3.45
N GLY A 103 -0.64 13.59 3.73
CA GLY A 103 -0.06 12.53 2.92
C GLY A 103 0.42 13.00 1.54
N MET A 104 0.41 12.11 0.56
CA MET A 104 0.84 12.36 -0.82
C MET A 104 -0.27 11.94 -1.78
N SER A 105 -0.52 12.73 -2.84
CA SER A 105 -1.46 12.31 -3.88
C SER A 105 -0.92 11.13 -4.70
N GLY A 106 -1.82 10.27 -5.20
CA GLY A 106 -1.42 9.12 -6.01
C GLY A 106 -0.72 9.51 -7.31
N ILE A 107 -1.10 10.64 -7.92
CA ILE A 107 -0.43 11.19 -9.11
C ILE A 107 1.02 11.58 -8.78
N LEU A 108 1.23 12.30 -7.69
CA LEU A 108 2.58 12.69 -7.27
C LEU A 108 3.42 11.45 -6.91
N MET A 109 2.81 10.45 -6.30
CA MET A 109 3.44 9.15 -6.03
C MET A 109 3.93 8.49 -7.32
N ALA A 110 3.09 8.45 -8.37
CA ALA A 110 3.46 7.90 -9.68
C ALA A 110 4.61 8.69 -10.32
N ILE A 111 4.57 10.01 -10.27
CA ILE A 111 5.64 10.87 -10.80
C ILE A 111 6.97 10.59 -10.09
N ARG A 112 6.98 10.55 -8.76
CA ARG A 112 8.19 10.29 -7.96
C ARG A 112 8.75 8.89 -8.21
N PHE A 113 7.89 7.89 -8.26
CA PHE A 113 8.28 6.54 -8.65
C PHE A 113 8.93 6.51 -10.03
N ASN A 114 8.30 7.14 -11.03
CA ASN A 114 8.81 7.15 -12.40
C ASN A 114 10.17 7.85 -12.53
N ALA A 115 10.35 8.96 -11.83
CA ALA A 115 11.64 9.66 -11.79
C ALA A 115 12.73 8.79 -11.13
N PHE A 116 12.38 8.06 -10.07
CA PHE A 116 13.29 7.14 -9.40
C PHE A 116 13.67 5.95 -10.31
N MET A 117 12.71 5.33 -10.98
CA MET A 117 12.93 4.21 -11.90
C MET A 117 13.75 4.63 -13.12
N TRP A 118 13.46 5.81 -13.67
CA TRP A 118 14.23 6.35 -14.79
C TRP A 118 15.71 6.54 -14.45
N LYS A 119 16.02 7.13 -13.29
CA LYS A 119 17.39 7.30 -12.81
C LYS A 119 18.14 5.99 -12.64
N ARG A 120 17.44 4.90 -12.34
CA ARG A 120 17.99 3.56 -12.16
C ARG A 120 17.95 2.70 -13.41
N ARG A 121 17.52 3.26 -14.55
CA ARG A 121 17.35 2.54 -15.83
C ARG A 121 16.49 1.29 -15.69
N MET A 122 15.45 1.35 -14.83
CA MET A 122 14.52 0.26 -14.61
C MET A 122 13.33 0.34 -15.59
N PRO A 123 12.83 -0.81 -16.10
CA PRO A 123 11.79 -0.82 -17.13
C PRO A 123 10.39 -0.51 -16.58
N TYR A 124 10.25 -0.27 -15.30
CA TYR A 124 8.96 -0.06 -14.65
C TYR A 124 8.46 1.37 -14.73
N ARG A 125 7.15 1.49 -14.92
CA ARG A 125 6.43 2.78 -14.91
C ARG A 125 5.19 2.65 -14.03
N ALA A 126 5.03 3.55 -13.09
CA ALA A 126 3.79 3.68 -12.32
C ALA A 126 2.80 4.57 -13.05
N ARG A 127 1.53 4.22 -12.96
CA ARG A 127 0.40 5.02 -13.46
C ARG A 127 -0.65 5.10 -12.36
N TRP A 128 -1.28 6.26 -12.25
CA TRP A 128 -2.46 6.42 -11.43
C TRP A 128 -3.71 6.09 -12.25
N GLY A 129 -4.60 5.28 -11.70
CA GLY A 129 -5.90 4.97 -12.32
C GLY A 129 -6.81 6.20 -12.29
N LEU A 130 -7.54 6.44 -13.37
CA LEU A 130 -8.50 7.54 -13.47
C LEU A 130 -9.95 7.06 -13.51
N PHE A 131 -10.17 5.83 -14.01
CA PHE A 131 -11.51 5.31 -14.26
C PHE A 131 -11.80 4.09 -13.39
N GLU A 132 -12.96 4.09 -12.75
CA GLU A 132 -13.45 2.98 -11.95
C GLU A 132 -13.61 1.69 -12.78
N SER A 133 -14.13 1.83 -14.01
CA SER A 133 -14.44 0.71 -14.91
C SER A 133 -13.27 -0.20 -15.25
N VAL A 134 -12.04 0.31 -15.14
CA VAL A 134 -10.83 -0.47 -15.42
C VAL A 134 -10.06 -0.88 -14.17
N ARG A 135 -10.45 -0.38 -12.99
CA ARG A 135 -9.72 -0.60 -11.73
C ARG A 135 -9.59 -2.07 -11.36
N GLU A 136 -10.69 -2.79 -11.28
CA GLU A 136 -10.71 -4.20 -10.90
C GLU A 136 -9.89 -5.05 -11.86
N ARG A 137 -10.12 -4.88 -13.18
CA ARG A 137 -9.32 -5.55 -14.21
C ARG A 137 -7.82 -5.26 -14.08
N ARG A 138 -7.43 -4.02 -13.73
CA ARG A 138 -6.02 -3.68 -13.52
C ARG A 138 -5.44 -4.33 -12.28
N ILE A 139 -6.20 -4.42 -11.20
CA ILE A 139 -5.80 -5.15 -9.99
C ILE A 139 -5.52 -6.62 -10.33
N GLU A 140 -6.47 -7.28 -11.02
CA GLU A 140 -6.30 -8.68 -11.44
C GLU A 140 -5.06 -8.87 -12.33
N GLN A 141 -4.89 -8.03 -13.34
CA GLN A 141 -3.72 -8.06 -14.24
C GLN A 141 -2.39 -7.89 -13.48
N MET A 142 -2.36 -7.06 -12.43
CA MET A 142 -1.18 -6.86 -11.61
C MET A 142 -0.89 -8.11 -10.77
N LEU A 143 -1.90 -8.64 -10.08
CA LEU A 143 -1.75 -9.84 -9.25
C LEU A 143 -1.36 -11.07 -10.08
N GLN A 144 -1.93 -11.24 -11.29
CA GLN A 144 -1.52 -12.28 -12.24
C GLN A 144 -0.04 -12.18 -12.64
N LYS A 145 0.50 -10.97 -12.69
CA LYS A 145 1.92 -10.70 -12.96
C LYS A 145 2.78 -10.75 -11.70
N ASP A 146 2.22 -11.19 -10.58
CA ASP A 146 2.91 -11.20 -9.31
C ASP A 146 3.40 -9.80 -8.90
N LEU A 147 2.51 -8.81 -8.99
CA LEU A 147 2.80 -7.41 -8.64
C LEU A 147 1.74 -6.89 -7.67
N PRO A 148 2.12 -6.41 -6.49
CA PRO A 148 1.20 -5.78 -5.56
C PRO A 148 0.71 -4.43 -6.12
N VAL A 149 -0.45 -3.97 -5.64
CA VAL A 149 -1.12 -2.76 -6.12
C VAL A 149 -1.38 -1.81 -4.97
N ILE A 150 -1.00 -0.54 -5.09
CA ILE A 150 -1.34 0.44 -4.06
C ILE A 150 -2.76 0.95 -4.31
N LEU A 151 -3.63 0.83 -3.31
CA LEU A 151 -5.00 1.29 -3.31
C LEU A 151 -5.16 2.51 -2.42
N CYS A 152 -5.83 3.54 -2.91
CA CYS A 152 -6.20 4.71 -2.12
C CYS A 152 -7.63 4.56 -1.60
N ILE A 153 -7.81 4.68 -0.30
CA ILE A 153 -9.11 4.88 0.34
C ILE A 153 -9.29 6.39 0.45
N PRO A 154 -10.25 6.99 -0.27
CA PRO A 154 -10.33 8.44 -0.40
C PRO A 154 -10.68 9.13 0.92
N ARG A 155 -10.36 10.42 0.96
CA ARG A 155 -10.74 11.33 2.03
C ARG A 155 -12.11 11.94 1.71
N VAL A 156 -12.92 12.16 2.73
CA VAL A 156 -14.07 13.06 2.63
C VAL A 156 -13.56 14.47 2.36
N LEU A 157 -14.01 15.09 1.28
CA LEU A 157 -13.55 16.43 0.87
C LEU A 157 -14.48 17.54 1.35
N LEU A 158 -15.76 17.24 1.53
CA LEU A 158 -16.78 18.23 1.83
C LEU A 158 -17.23 18.09 3.28
N PRO A 159 -17.31 19.20 4.04
CA PRO A 159 -17.63 19.15 5.47
C PRO A 159 -19.04 18.62 5.78
N TRP A 160 -19.97 18.69 4.83
CA TRP A 160 -21.34 18.17 4.97
C TRP A 160 -21.49 16.70 4.54
N GLN A 161 -20.46 16.07 3.94
CA GLN A 161 -20.50 14.66 3.67
C GLN A 161 -20.34 13.87 4.97
N LYS A 162 -21.11 12.79 5.06
CA LYS A 162 -21.02 11.86 6.17
C LYS A 162 -19.58 11.33 6.30
N GLU A 163 -19.06 11.34 7.50
CA GLU A 163 -17.73 10.79 7.80
C GLU A 163 -17.74 9.25 7.80
N ASP A 164 -18.07 8.66 6.66
CA ASP A 164 -18.07 7.22 6.52
C ASP A 164 -16.64 6.68 6.55
N ARG A 165 -16.50 5.49 7.09
CA ARG A 165 -15.25 4.74 7.14
C ARG A 165 -15.44 3.41 6.45
N LEU A 166 -14.45 3.01 5.66
CA LEU A 166 -14.44 1.70 5.00
C LEU A 166 -14.07 0.62 6.02
N PRO A 167 -14.91 -0.43 6.18
CA PRO A 167 -14.62 -1.53 7.08
C PRO A 167 -13.36 -2.30 6.68
N LEU A 168 -12.59 -2.73 7.69
CA LEU A 168 -11.47 -3.65 7.55
C LEU A 168 -11.79 -4.94 8.29
N TYR A 169 -11.53 -6.05 7.63
CA TYR A 169 -11.85 -7.38 8.12
C TYR A 169 -10.58 -8.18 8.41
N MET A 170 -10.67 -9.10 9.34
CA MET A 170 -9.71 -10.19 9.53
C MET A 170 -10.46 -11.53 9.53
N GLU A 171 -9.80 -12.56 9.05
CA GLU A 171 -10.30 -13.91 9.17
C GLU A 171 -10.09 -14.42 10.58
N SER A 172 -11.16 -14.95 11.19
CA SER A 172 -11.13 -15.57 12.51
C SER A 172 -12.13 -16.71 12.54
N SER A 173 -11.65 -17.91 12.82
CA SER A 173 -12.48 -19.12 12.91
C SER A 173 -13.35 -19.36 11.66
N GLY A 174 -12.79 -19.17 10.49
CA GLY A 174 -13.49 -19.37 9.21
C GLY A 174 -14.52 -18.29 8.86
N GLN A 175 -14.50 -17.15 9.53
CA GLN A 175 -15.41 -16.03 9.26
C GLN A 175 -14.63 -14.73 9.05
N MET A 176 -15.15 -13.87 8.19
CA MET A 176 -14.67 -12.48 8.05
C MET A 176 -15.30 -11.61 9.12
N LYS A 177 -14.52 -11.20 10.11
CA LYS A 177 -14.97 -10.30 11.18
C LYS A 177 -14.42 -8.90 10.95
N GLN A 178 -15.30 -7.89 11.04
CA GLN A 178 -14.87 -6.50 11.04
C GLN A 178 -14.08 -6.23 12.32
N VAL A 179 -12.85 -5.73 12.18
CA VAL A 179 -11.95 -5.44 13.30
C VAL A 179 -11.56 -3.98 13.39
N ASP A 180 -11.70 -3.24 12.29
CA ASP A 180 -11.38 -1.81 12.23
C ASP A 180 -12.16 -1.15 11.09
N ALA A 181 -12.00 0.15 10.91
CA ALA A 181 -12.49 0.90 9.77
C ALA A 181 -11.59 2.10 9.49
N THR A 182 -11.37 2.43 8.22
CA THR A 182 -10.42 3.47 7.83
C THR A 182 -10.98 4.42 6.78
N ARG A 183 -10.33 5.59 6.67
CA ARG A 183 -10.55 6.61 5.64
C ARG A 183 -9.23 7.33 5.38
N ALA A 184 -9.12 8.01 4.24
CA ALA A 184 -7.94 8.81 3.90
C ALA A 184 -6.62 8.03 4.05
N HIS A 185 -6.57 6.83 3.46
CA HIS A 185 -5.47 5.89 3.71
C HIS A 185 -4.99 5.21 2.42
N TYR A 186 -3.70 4.91 2.35
CA TYR A 186 -3.13 4.05 1.33
C TYR A 186 -2.84 2.67 1.92
N VAL A 187 -3.24 1.64 1.18
CA VAL A 187 -3.00 0.24 1.50
C VAL A 187 -2.40 -0.47 0.29
N THR A 188 -1.75 -1.61 0.50
CA THR A 188 -1.23 -2.40 -0.61
C THR A 188 -2.05 -3.68 -0.76
N ILE A 189 -2.68 -3.86 -1.93
CA ILE A 189 -3.37 -5.10 -2.30
C ILE A 189 -2.30 -6.14 -2.65
N THR A 190 -2.37 -7.28 -1.98
CA THR A 190 -1.47 -8.44 -2.16
C THR A 190 -2.21 -9.68 -2.65
N GLY A 191 -3.54 -9.63 -2.72
CA GLY A 191 -4.35 -10.73 -3.21
C GLY A 191 -5.82 -10.38 -3.38
N LEU A 192 -6.51 -11.25 -4.10
CA LEU A 192 -7.96 -11.29 -4.26
C LEU A 192 -8.44 -12.66 -3.75
N VAL A 193 -9.35 -12.67 -2.82
CA VAL A 193 -9.89 -13.89 -2.21
C VAL A 193 -11.42 -13.90 -2.26
N SER A 194 -12.00 -15.08 -2.28
CA SER A 194 -13.43 -15.28 -2.13
C SER A 194 -13.76 -15.93 -0.79
N HIS A 195 -14.80 -15.46 -0.14
CA HIS A 195 -15.34 -16.02 1.08
C HIS A 195 -16.86 -15.94 1.08
N GLN A 196 -17.54 -17.09 1.16
CA GLN A 196 -19.02 -17.18 1.15
C GLN A 196 -19.66 -16.40 -0.02
N GLY A 197 -19.09 -16.53 -1.23
CA GLY A 197 -19.58 -15.87 -2.44
C GLY A 197 -19.29 -14.37 -2.53
N LYS A 198 -18.56 -13.80 -1.57
CA LYS A 198 -18.12 -12.39 -1.59
C LYS A 198 -16.63 -12.29 -1.87
N ASN A 199 -16.24 -11.31 -2.67
CA ASN A 199 -14.84 -11.06 -3.01
C ASN A 199 -14.24 -9.99 -2.09
N TYR A 200 -12.99 -10.23 -1.67
CA TYR A 200 -12.22 -9.36 -0.81
C TYR A 200 -10.81 -9.13 -1.38
N TYR A 201 -10.32 -7.92 -1.29
CA TYR A 201 -8.90 -7.63 -1.45
C TYR A 201 -8.17 -7.99 -0.15
N ARG A 202 -7.17 -8.88 -0.22
CA ARG A 202 -6.20 -9.06 0.85
C ARG A 202 -5.22 -7.90 0.78
N ILE A 203 -5.05 -7.19 1.88
CA ILE A 203 -4.25 -5.97 1.93
C ILE A 203 -3.20 -6.02 3.04
N SER A 204 -2.11 -5.30 2.81
CA SER A 204 -1.15 -4.89 3.84
C SER A 204 -1.43 -3.46 4.28
N SER A 205 -1.58 -3.27 5.58
CA SER A 205 -1.79 -1.97 6.22
C SER A 205 -1.32 -2.00 7.67
N TRP A 206 -0.64 -0.95 8.11
CA TRP A 206 -0.11 -0.80 9.49
C TRP A 206 0.68 -2.01 10.01
N GLY A 207 1.40 -2.70 9.10
CA GLY A 207 2.16 -3.89 9.45
C GLY A 207 1.31 -5.14 9.67
N ARG A 208 0.04 -5.14 9.29
CA ARG A 208 -0.90 -6.26 9.43
C ARG A 208 -1.58 -6.60 8.13
N MET A 209 -2.05 -7.84 8.05
CA MET A 209 -2.91 -8.30 6.97
C MET A 209 -4.36 -8.03 7.34
N TYR A 210 -5.08 -7.39 6.43
CA TYR A 210 -6.52 -7.18 6.50
C TYR A 210 -7.19 -7.56 5.18
N TYR A 211 -8.52 -7.53 5.19
CA TYR A 211 -9.35 -7.73 4.03
C TYR A 211 -10.31 -6.56 3.87
N ILE A 212 -10.54 -6.15 2.61
CA ILE A 212 -11.51 -5.13 2.22
C ILE A 212 -12.51 -5.78 1.26
N SER A 213 -13.80 -5.69 1.55
CA SER A 213 -14.84 -6.14 0.61
C SER A 213 -14.77 -5.31 -0.67
N VAL A 214 -14.67 -5.99 -1.82
CA VAL A 214 -14.62 -5.34 -3.14
C VAL A 214 -15.88 -4.51 -3.38
N LYS A 215 -17.04 -5.05 -2.98
CA LYS A 215 -18.32 -4.35 -3.10
C LYS A 215 -18.37 -3.12 -2.21
N GLU A 216 -18.03 -3.24 -0.93
CA GLU A 216 -18.05 -2.11 0.01
C GLU A 216 -17.08 -1.00 -0.39
N TYR A 217 -15.88 -1.34 -0.89
CA TYR A 217 -14.96 -0.36 -1.42
C TYR A 217 -15.54 0.38 -2.62
N ARG A 218 -16.19 -0.33 -3.55
CA ARG A 218 -16.84 0.27 -4.72
C ARG A 218 -17.95 1.22 -4.30
N ASP A 219 -18.81 0.79 -3.40
CA ASP A 219 -19.91 1.59 -2.89
C ASP A 219 -19.37 2.83 -2.14
N PHE A 220 -18.34 2.66 -1.31
CA PHE A 220 -17.66 3.74 -0.58
C PHE A 220 -17.09 4.82 -1.50
N VAL A 221 -16.38 4.46 -2.58
CA VAL A 221 -15.81 5.47 -3.48
C VAL A 221 -16.88 6.19 -4.30
N ARG A 222 -18.02 5.56 -4.58
CA ARG A 222 -19.14 6.18 -5.33
C ARG A 222 -19.90 7.20 -4.51
N THR A 223 -19.96 7.03 -3.19
CA THR A 223 -20.63 7.99 -2.29
C THR A 223 -19.81 9.25 -2.03
N HIS A 224 -18.52 9.25 -2.38
CA HIS A 224 -17.64 10.39 -2.12
C HIS A 224 -17.46 11.26 -3.38
N LEU A 225 -17.53 12.59 -3.22
CA LEU A 225 -17.25 13.51 -4.31
C LEU A 225 -15.81 13.30 -4.84
N PHE A 226 -15.68 13.12 -6.17
CA PHE A 226 -14.43 12.70 -6.82
C PHE A 226 -13.86 11.38 -6.29
N GLY A 227 -14.62 10.59 -5.52
CA GLY A 227 -14.17 9.34 -4.92
C GLY A 227 -13.64 8.35 -5.95
N THR A 228 -14.26 8.26 -7.12
CA THR A 228 -13.85 7.37 -8.22
C THR A 228 -12.49 7.74 -8.83
N VAL A 229 -12.07 9.00 -8.77
CA VAL A 229 -10.77 9.49 -9.24
C VAL A 229 -9.73 9.43 -8.12
N LEU A 230 -10.09 9.88 -6.92
CA LEU A 230 -9.20 9.92 -5.76
C LEU A 230 -9.04 8.54 -5.12
N GLY A 231 -10.14 7.76 -5.02
CA GLY A 231 -10.15 6.38 -4.56
C GLY A 231 -9.81 5.43 -5.70
N ASN A 232 -8.58 5.48 -6.18
CA ASN A 232 -8.12 4.64 -7.28
C ASN A 232 -6.80 3.96 -6.92
N ILE A 233 -6.13 3.39 -7.90
CA ILE A 233 -4.93 2.58 -7.72
C ILE A 233 -3.69 3.22 -8.36
N LEU A 234 -2.54 2.98 -7.75
CA LEU A 234 -1.27 3.07 -8.44
C LEU A 234 -0.88 1.66 -8.91
N TYR A 235 -0.74 1.50 -10.20
CA TYR A 235 -0.37 0.24 -10.84
C TYR A 235 0.90 0.39 -11.68
N ILE A 236 1.58 -0.72 -11.87
CA ILE A 236 2.87 -0.76 -12.56
C ILE A 236 2.70 -1.31 -13.97
N THR A 237 3.37 -0.71 -14.92
CA THR A 237 3.54 -1.23 -16.27
C THR A 237 5.02 -1.42 -16.55
N SER A 238 5.38 -2.51 -17.23
CA SER A 238 6.73 -2.69 -17.76
C SER A 238 6.81 -2.11 -19.16
N LYS A 239 7.88 -1.39 -19.47
CA LYS A 239 8.26 -1.17 -20.86
C LYS A 239 8.86 -2.47 -21.36
N LYS A 240 8.28 -3.00 -22.42
CA LYS A 240 8.95 -4.02 -23.24
C LYS A 240 10.21 -3.45 -23.86
#